data_ed9d1f2bad49c4b67621bedf9fdda95b
#
_entry.id   ed9d1f2bad49c4b67621bedf9fdda95b
#
_cell.length_a   1.000
_cell.length_b   1.000
_cell.length_c   1.000
_cell.angle_alpha   90.00
_cell.angle_beta   90.00
_cell.angle_gamma   90.00
#
_symmetry.space_group_name_H-M   'P 1'
#
loop_
_entity.id
_entity.type
_entity.pdbx_description
1 polymer ?
#
loop_
_entity_poly.entity_id
_entity_poly.type
_entity_poly.pdbx_seq_one_letter_code
_entity_poly.pdbx_strand_id
1 'polypeptide(L)'
;MASTPHDGVMDHREQARAWLAEDPDPDTREELQRLLDLDDLPGLEDRFGDRLEFGTAGMRGAIGAGPNRMNRAMVRRVTAGLADRLNAAAGAGARGVVVGRDARHKSDAFEADTVRVLAGAGLGVWTFAEVVPTPVVAFAVRYLEAAAGVMITASHNPPTDNGYKVYGPAGRQIVPPLDTEISQAIDAVGSLGSVPLAPADDELIWRAPTDVVDHYAAAVVGLIDPDGPRDLRIVYTPMHGVAGDLCSRVLRDAGFTDLHVVPEQAEPDPAFPTVDFPNPEEPGAMDLAIAMATEVDADLILANDPDGDRIAVGIRRDGEWELLNGDEIGTLLAEDLLSNGRMTGGLRPAVGTTVVSSSLLARIAAAHDAIYRETLTGFKWLSLAAEELEDARMVLAYEQALGVTVGDLVRDKDGISAALCVADLAARTRAQGRTVGDVLDDMVGAYGAHMTLGRSVLLDDGEDDLVQQALDGLRQRPPTDLEGEEIVEVWDHDAGIVTRSDGSFDEIDLPATPLLRYVGADGTRVMVRPSGTEPKLKFYAEAVERHDDPAEARRIAEGRADRVLSAFMERTLPGG
;
A
#
# COMPACT_ATOMS: atom_id res chain seq x y z
N MET A 1 22.94 -41.43 34.06
CA MET A 1 23.26 -40.83 32.78
C MET A 1 22.89 -39.37 32.90
N ALA A 2 23.87 -38.51 32.97
CA ALA A 2 23.67 -37.07 33.12
C ALA A 2 23.23 -36.48 31.78
N SER A 3 22.13 -35.74 31.79
CA SER A 3 21.69 -34.94 30.67
C SER A 3 22.69 -33.84 30.40
N THR A 4 23.22 -33.80 29.19
CA THR A 4 24.00 -32.68 28.65
C THR A 4 23.19 -31.36 28.74
N PRO A 5 23.79 -30.24 29.11
CA PRO A 5 23.11 -28.95 29.05
C PRO A 5 22.83 -28.60 27.56
N HIS A 6 21.59 -28.25 27.22
CA HIS A 6 21.26 -27.61 25.96
C HIS A 6 21.92 -26.23 25.93
N ASP A 7 22.71 -26.00 24.89
CA ASP A 7 23.35 -24.76 24.62
C ASP A 7 22.32 -23.63 24.44
N GLY A 8 22.34 -22.64 25.35
CA GLY A 8 22.22 -21.21 25.07
C GLY A 8 20.89 -20.58 24.63
N VAL A 9 19.82 -21.32 24.40
CA VAL A 9 18.49 -20.71 24.10
C VAL A 9 17.82 -20.38 25.44
N MET A 10 17.62 -19.09 25.73
CA MET A 10 16.84 -18.68 26.90
C MET A 10 15.41 -19.22 26.78
N ASP A 11 14.89 -19.82 27.86
CA ASP A 11 13.48 -20.19 27.97
C ASP A 11 12.59 -18.94 27.76
N HIS A 12 11.51 -19.07 26.99
CA HIS A 12 10.58 -17.96 26.73
C HIS A 12 10.05 -17.32 28.01
N ARG A 13 9.98 -18.05 29.12
CA ARG A 13 9.67 -17.47 30.45
C ARG A 13 10.75 -16.50 30.96
N GLU A 14 12.02 -16.81 30.72
CA GLU A 14 13.13 -15.94 31.12
C GLU A 14 13.15 -14.68 30.25
N GLN A 15 12.93 -14.83 28.94
CA GLN A 15 12.79 -13.73 28.01
C GLN A 15 11.61 -12.82 28.39
N ALA A 16 10.45 -13.42 28.71
CA ALA A 16 9.26 -12.70 29.15
C ALA A 16 9.48 -11.89 30.44
N ARG A 17 10.20 -12.47 31.44
CA ARG A 17 10.53 -11.75 32.68
C ARG A 17 11.50 -10.59 32.43
N ALA A 18 12.49 -10.80 31.55
CA ALA A 18 13.41 -9.74 31.16
C ALA A 18 12.69 -8.60 30.44
N TRP A 19 11.78 -8.94 29.50
CA TRP A 19 10.92 -7.98 28.78
C TRP A 19 10.03 -7.17 29.74
N LEU A 20 9.36 -7.86 30.67
CA LEU A 20 8.47 -7.26 31.67
C LEU A 20 9.17 -6.18 32.51
N ALA A 21 10.47 -6.32 32.76
CA ALA A 21 11.25 -5.35 33.51
C ALA A 21 11.51 -4.03 32.75
N GLU A 22 11.49 -4.08 31.42
CA GLU A 22 11.79 -2.92 30.55
C GLU A 22 10.55 -2.38 29.82
N ASP A 23 9.44 -3.13 29.79
CA ASP A 23 8.22 -2.74 29.07
C ASP A 23 7.59 -1.49 29.71
N PRO A 24 7.46 -0.38 28.94
CA PRO A 24 6.92 0.87 29.46
C PRO A 24 5.39 0.92 29.52
N ASP A 25 4.68 -0.06 28.92
CA ASP A 25 3.23 -0.06 28.79
C ASP A 25 2.57 -0.92 29.89
N PRO A 26 1.70 -0.33 30.75
CA PRO A 26 1.04 -1.10 31.80
C PRO A 26 0.13 -2.22 31.24
N ASP A 27 -0.49 -2.01 30.08
CA ASP A 27 -1.44 -2.99 29.51
C ASP A 27 -0.71 -4.25 29.01
N THR A 28 0.40 -4.06 28.29
CA THR A 28 1.23 -5.19 27.82
C THR A 28 1.98 -5.88 28.95
N ARG A 29 2.34 -5.14 30.00
CA ARG A 29 2.88 -5.73 31.24
C ARG A 29 1.87 -6.63 31.94
N GLU A 30 0.61 -6.18 32.06
CA GLU A 30 -0.47 -6.99 32.66
C GLU A 30 -0.75 -8.23 31.82
N GLU A 31 -0.80 -8.10 30.50
CA GLU A 31 -0.94 -9.23 29.56
C GLU A 31 0.17 -10.25 29.77
N LEU A 32 1.42 -9.82 29.76
CA LEU A 32 2.59 -10.69 29.89
C LEU A 32 2.67 -11.35 31.26
N GLN A 33 2.35 -10.59 32.34
CA GLN A 33 2.28 -11.16 33.68
C GLN A 33 1.24 -12.28 33.78
N ARG A 34 0.08 -12.12 33.12
CA ARG A 34 -0.99 -13.12 33.09
C ARG A 34 -0.54 -14.40 32.36
N LEU A 35 0.18 -14.28 31.22
CA LEU A 35 0.72 -15.44 30.52
C LEU A 35 1.72 -16.21 31.39
N LEU A 36 2.58 -15.47 32.13
CA LEU A 36 3.53 -16.07 33.05
C LEU A 36 2.85 -16.77 34.25
N ASP A 37 1.80 -16.14 34.83
CA ASP A 37 1.07 -16.68 35.98
C ASP A 37 0.25 -17.92 35.61
N LEU A 38 -0.28 -17.99 34.38
CA LEU A 38 -1.02 -19.15 33.85
C LEU A 38 -0.10 -20.25 33.30
N ASP A 39 1.21 -20.00 33.23
CA ASP A 39 2.17 -20.88 32.57
C ASP A 39 1.78 -21.22 31.12
N ASP A 40 1.25 -20.23 30.39
CA ASP A 40 0.78 -20.34 29.02
C ASP A 40 1.96 -20.38 28.04
N LEU A 41 2.53 -21.57 27.87
CA LEU A 41 3.71 -21.76 26.99
C LEU A 41 3.41 -21.44 25.52
N PRO A 42 2.29 -21.86 24.93
CA PRO A 42 1.95 -21.47 23.55
C PRO A 42 1.81 -19.95 23.40
N GLY A 43 1.19 -19.29 24.36
CA GLY A 43 1.07 -17.84 24.37
C GLY A 43 2.42 -17.12 24.52
N LEU A 44 3.37 -17.69 25.26
CA LEU A 44 4.72 -17.15 25.37
C LEU A 44 5.53 -17.41 24.09
N GLU A 45 5.42 -18.61 23.50
CA GLU A 45 6.08 -18.96 22.23
C GLU A 45 5.62 -18.05 21.09
N ASP A 46 4.33 -17.79 20.97
CA ASP A 46 3.75 -16.86 19.98
C ASP A 46 4.31 -15.42 20.10
N ARG A 47 4.73 -15.00 21.28
CA ARG A 47 5.24 -13.63 21.53
C ARG A 47 6.75 -13.52 21.53
N PHE A 48 7.47 -14.61 21.79
CA PHE A 48 8.92 -14.64 21.97
C PHE A 48 9.66 -15.61 21.04
N GLY A 49 8.95 -16.49 20.36
CA GLY A 49 9.54 -17.44 19.41
C GLY A 49 10.07 -16.75 18.15
N ASP A 50 9.55 -15.58 17.85
CA ASP A 50 9.97 -14.73 16.74
C ASP A 50 9.94 -13.26 17.17
N ARG A 51 10.24 -12.35 16.26
CA ARG A 51 10.09 -10.89 16.45
C ARG A 51 9.53 -10.24 15.17
N LEU A 52 8.83 -9.13 15.34
CA LEU A 52 8.43 -8.32 14.19
C LEU A 52 9.66 -7.82 13.45
N GLU A 53 9.70 -8.08 12.16
CA GLU A 53 10.75 -7.61 11.29
C GLU A 53 10.51 -6.16 10.88
N PHE A 54 11.59 -5.39 10.78
CA PHE A 54 11.60 -4.07 10.18
C PHE A 54 12.15 -4.18 8.75
N GLY A 55 11.33 -3.82 7.77
CA GLY A 55 11.70 -3.86 6.37
C GLY A 55 11.35 -2.57 5.63
N THR A 56 11.37 -2.63 4.31
CA THR A 56 11.07 -1.48 3.44
C THR A 56 9.66 -0.91 3.62
N ALA A 57 8.69 -1.71 4.11
CA ALA A 57 7.35 -1.25 4.46
C ALA A 57 7.24 -0.73 5.90
N GLY A 58 8.38 -0.61 6.61
CA GLY A 58 8.41 -0.35 8.05
C GLY A 58 8.14 -1.62 8.84
N MET A 59 7.34 -1.52 9.90
CA MET A 59 6.95 -2.64 10.77
C MET A 59 5.43 -2.64 10.97
N ARG A 60 4.78 -3.80 10.95
CA ARG A 60 3.34 -3.97 11.24
C ARG A 60 3.08 -5.26 11.98
N GLY A 61 2.05 -5.27 12.82
CA GLY A 61 1.59 -6.49 13.47
C GLY A 61 0.52 -6.20 14.52
N ALA A 62 0.03 -7.28 15.13
CA ALA A 62 -0.94 -7.20 16.20
C ALA A 62 -0.38 -6.46 17.42
N ILE A 63 -1.22 -5.66 18.08
CA ILE A 63 -0.88 -4.98 19.33
C ILE A 63 -0.84 -6.03 20.46
N GLY A 64 0.23 -6.00 21.27
CA GLY A 64 0.36 -6.93 22.40
C GLY A 64 1.76 -6.94 22.99
N ALA A 65 1.98 -7.79 23.99
CA ALA A 65 3.24 -7.92 24.69
C ALA A 65 4.27 -8.72 23.88
N GLY A 66 5.56 -8.42 24.07
CA GLY A 66 6.68 -9.17 23.50
C GLY A 66 7.20 -8.62 22.17
N PRO A 67 8.35 -9.18 21.70
CA PRO A 67 9.02 -8.68 20.50
C PRO A 67 8.28 -9.00 19.19
N ASN A 68 7.40 -10.01 19.17
CA ASN A 68 6.59 -10.40 18.02
C ASN A 68 5.24 -9.65 17.97
N ARG A 69 5.15 -8.48 18.61
CA ARG A 69 3.93 -7.66 18.68
C ARG A 69 4.28 -6.18 18.57
N MET A 70 3.31 -5.40 18.05
CA MET A 70 3.38 -3.93 18.13
C MET A 70 3.09 -3.47 19.55
N ASN A 71 4.03 -2.76 20.14
CA ASN A 71 3.93 -2.18 21.49
C ASN A 71 4.91 -1.02 21.65
N ARG A 72 4.78 -0.30 22.77
CA ARG A 72 5.62 0.85 23.08
C ARG A 72 7.11 0.51 23.20
N ALA A 73 7.46 -0.69 23.67
CA ALA A 73 8.84 -1.13 23.78
C ALA A 73 9.47 -1.29 22.39
N MET A 74 8.75 -1.95 21.47
CA MET A 74 9.20 -2.10 20.08
C MET A 74 9.27 -0.76 19.36
N VAL A 75 8.27 0.13 19.50
CA VAL A 75 8.29 1.48 18.92
C VAL A 75 9.50 2.28 19.38
N ARG A 76 9.82 2.27 20.69
CA ARG A 76 11.01 2.95 21.22
C ARG A 76 12.30 2.37 20.64
N ARG A 77 12.40 1.06 20.52
CA ARG A 77 13.56 0.38 19.95
C ARG A 77 13.76 0.73 18.48
N VAL A 78 12.70 0.64 17.68
CA VAL A 78 12.72 0.99 16.24
C VAL A 78 13.08 2.46 16.05
N THR A 79 12.49 3.34 16.86
CA THR A 79 12.78 4.78 16.80
C THR A 79 14.21 5.10 17.21
N ALA A 80 14.77 4.41 18.21
CA ALA A 80 16.16 4.60 18.61
C ALA A 80 17.12 4.20 17.47
N GLY A 81 16.90 3.06 16.82
CA GLY A 81 17.69 2.64 15.66
C GLY A 81 17.56 3.62 14.47
N LEU A 82 16.36 4.11 14.20
CA LEU A 82 16.14 5.16 13.20
C LEU A 82 16.90 6.45 13.55
N ALA A 83 16.84 6.88 14.81
CA ALA A 83 17.53 8.07 15.29
C ALA A 83 19.06 7.95 15.14
N ASP A 84 19.63 6.80 15.50
CA ASP A 84 21.07 6.53 15.35
C ASP A 84 21.48 6.61 13.88
N ARG A 85 20.70 6.03 12.97
CA ARG A 85 20.97 6.10 11.53
C ARG A 85 20.85 7.53 10.98
N LEU A 86 19.85 8.30 11.43
CA LEU A 86 19.67 9.69 11.01
C LEU A 86 20.79 10.60 11.53
N ASN A 87 21.24 10.40 12.78
CA ASN A 87 22.33 11.17 13.37
C ASN A 87 23.68 10.93 12.66
N ALA A 88 23.85 9.79 12.00
CA ALA A 88 25.00 9.54 11.15
C ALA A 88 24.96 10.35 9.83
N ALA A 89 23.79 10.90 9.45
CA ALA A 89 23.62 11.70 8.25
C ALA A 89 23.77 13.19 8.55
N ALA A 90 24.62 13.89 7.78
CA ALA A 90 24.88 15.31 7.99
C ALA A 90 23.62 16.18 7.91
N GLY A 91 23.39 17.01 8.93
CA GLY A 91 22.31 18.00 8.95
C GLY A 91 20.91 17.44 9.26
N ALA A 92 20.76 16.16 9.56
CA ALA A 92 19.44 15.57 9.85
C ALA A 92 18.78 16.19 11.08
N GLY A 93 19.53 16.47 12.15
CA GLY A 93 19.01 17.09 13.37
C GLY A 93 18.38 18.46 13.14
N ALA A 94 18.96 19.28 12.26
CA ALA A 94 18.46 20.63 11.97
C ALA A 94 17.22 20.62 11.08
N ARG A 95 17.07 19.63 10.18
CA ARG A 95 15.91 19.49 9.31
C ARG A 95 14.72 18.86 10.03
N GLY A 96 14.99 18.03 11.02
CA GLY A 96 13.97 17.35 11.81
C GLY A 96 13.32 16.15 11.11
N VAL A 97 12.41 15.50 11.83
CA VAL A 97 11.62 14.35 11.39
C VAL A 97 10.13 14.69 11.51
N VAL A 98 9.36 14.45 10.46
CA VAL A 98 7.90 14.59 10.52
C VAL A 98 7.30 13.33 11.13
N VAL A 99 6.44 13.48 12.13
CA VAL A 99 5.72 12.35 12.76
C VAL A 99 4.23 12.61 12.69
N GLY A 100 3.49 11.66 12.13
CA GLY A 100 2.03 11.66 12.09
C GLY A 100 1.47 10.31 12.49
N ARG A 101 0.16 10.27 12.74
CA ARG A 101 -0.56 9.07 13.14
C ARG A 101 -1.97 9.01 12.58
N ASP A 102 -2.48 7.80 12.45
CA ASP A 102 -3.90 7.54 12.26
C ASP A 102 -4.65 7.49 13.62
N ALA A 103 -5.91 7.03 13.59
CA ALA A 103 -6.76 6.94 14.77
C ALA A 103 -6.81 5.55 15.41
N ARG A 104 -5.96 4.60 15.02
CA ARG A 104 -5.94 3.24 15.56
C ARG A 104 -5.62 3.20 17.04
N HIS A 105 -6.02 2.11 17.70
CA HIS A 105 -5.64 1.86 19.08
C HIS A 105 -4.12 2.02 19.27
N LYS A 106 -3.72 2.71 20.35
CA LYS A 106 -2.31 2.99 20.71
C LYS A 106 -1.54 3.89 19.75
N SER A 107 -2.10 4.39 18.63
CA SER A 107 -1.38 5.30 17.73
C SER A 107 -0.89 6.57 18.44
N ASP A 108 -1.66 7.10 19.36
CA ASP A 108 -1.29 8.25 20.20
C ASP A 108 -0.08 7.97 21.11
N ALA A 109 -0.06 6.80 21.76
CA ALA A 109 1.03 6.38 22.62
C ALA A 109 2.31 6.10 21.82
N PHE A 110 2.17 5.49 20.64
CA PHE A 110 3.28 5.19 19.73
C PHE A 110 3.87 6.47 19.11
N GLU A 111 3.02 7.42 18.70
CA GLU A 111 3.47 8.76 18.29
C GLU A 111 4.25 9.46 19.41
N ALA A 112 3.69 9.49 20.63
CA ALA A 112 4.33 10.14 21.77
C ALA A 112 5.70 9.53 22.11
N ASP A 113 5.83 8.20 22.06
CA ASP A 113 7.12 7.54 22.26
C ASP A 113 8.11 7.84 21.13
N THR A 114 7.65 7.80 19.87
CA THR A 114 8.46 8.15 18.68
C THR A 114 9.01 9.57 18.81
N VAL A 115 8.15 10.54 19.07
CA VAL A 115 8.52 11.96 19.21
C VAL A 115 9.56 12.15 20.31
N ARG A 116 9.34 11.56 21.48
CA ARG A 116 10.23 11.71 22.65
C ARG A 116 11.57 11.01 22.48
N VAL A 117 11.62 9.88 21.78
CA VAL A 117 12.88 9.19 21.47
C VAL A 117 13.70 10.00 20.46
N LEU A 118 13.07 10.49 19.38
CA LEU A 118 13.75 11.33 18.38
C LEU A 118 14.31 12.61 19.00
N ALA A 119 13.50 13.33 19.78
CA ALA A 119 13.94 14.54 20.47
C ALA A 119 15.03 14.24 21.51
N GLY A 120 14.92 13.12 22.27
CA GLY A 120 15.93 12.67 23.22
C GLY A 120 17.26 12.31 22.54
N ALA A 121 17.24 11.92 21.28
CA ALA A 121 18.43 11.69 20.47
C ALA A 121 19.00 12.99 19.82
N GLY A 122 18.40 14.16 20.12
CA GLY A 122 18.85 15.46 19.61
C GLY A 122 18.33 15.81 18.21
N LEU A 123 17.30 15.12 17.72
CA LEU A 123 16.65 15.42 16.45
C LEU A 123 15.44 16.34 16.67
N GLY A 124 15.26 17.37 15.83
CA GLY A 124 14.02 18.14 15.77
C GLY A 124 12.86 17.26 15.28
N VAL A 125 11.66 17.48 15.80
CA VAL A 125 10.49 16.67 15.45
C VAL A 125 9.30 17.55 15.15
N TRP A 126 8.77 17.43 13.93
CA TRP A 126 7.53 18.07 13.49
C TRP A 126 6.34 17.17 13.79
N THR A 127 5.37 17.65 14.57
CA THR A 127 4.16 16.90 14.95
C THR A 127 2.90 17.63 14.51
N PHE A 128 1.87 16.88 14.16
CA PHE A 128 0.53 17.44 13.89
C PHE A 128 -0.26 17.60 15.20
N ALA A 129 -1.27 18.50 15.19
CA ALA A 129 -2.16 18.66 16.34
C ALA A 129 -3.16 17.50 16.44
N GLU A 130 -3.60 17.01 15.30
CA GLU A 130 -4.63 15.98 15.14
C GLU A 130 -4.09 14.81 14.31
N VAL A 131 -4.90 13.77 14.17
CA VAL A 131 -4.65 12.67 13.24
C VAL A 131 -4.57 13.19 11.80
N VAL A 132 -3.73 12.58 10.97
CA VAL A 132 -3.58 12.99 9.56
C VAL A 132 -3.49 11.77 8.65
N PRO A 133 -3.97 11.87 7.41
CA PRO A 133 -3.76 10.84 6.40
C PRO A 133 -2.28 10.64 6.05
N THR A 134 -1.92 9.41 5.70
CA THR A 134 -0.57 9.04 5.24
C THR A 134 -0.02 9.96 4.13
N PRO A 135 -0.78 10.34 3.08
CA PRO A 135 -0.30 11.26 2.05
C PRO A 135 0.17 12.63 2.60
N VAL A 136 -0.47 13.13 3.65
CA VAL A 136 -0.09 14.40 4.28
C VAL A 136 1.29 14.30 4.93
N VAL A 137 1.62 13.18 5.57
CA VAL A 137 2.96 12.96 6.15
C VAL A 137 4.03 12.92 5.06
N ALA A 138 3.79 12.15 3.99
CA ALA A 138 4.71 12.06 2.85
C ALA A 138 4.91 13.43 2.16
N PHE A 139 3.83 14.22 1.99
CA PHE A 139 3.88 15.60 1.49
C PHE A 139 4.68 16.52 2.43
N ALA A 140 4.41 16.44 3.75
CA ALA A 140 5.04 17.31 4.76
C ALA A 140 6.55 17.11 4.83
N VAL A 141 7.06 15.87 4.63
CA VAL A 141 8.52 15.60 4.56
C VAL A 141 9.18 16.47 3.50
N ARG A 142 8.57 16.57 2.30
CA ARG A 142 9.10 17.39 1.21
C ARG A 142 8.87 18.88 1.46
N TYR A 143 7.68 19.25 1.89
CA TYR A 143 7.29 20.64 2.12
C TYR A 143 8.12 21.34 3.19
N LEU A 144 8.46 20.61 4.28
CA LEU A 144 9.29 21.11 5.38
C LEU A 144 10.79 20.81 5.18
N GLU A 145 11.17 20.20 4.05
CA GLU A 145 12.54 19.76 3.76
C GLU A 145 13.10 18.87 4.90
N ALA A 146 12.24 18.07 5.55
CA ALA A 146 12.62 17.25 6.67
C ALA A 146 13.61 16.14 6.27
N ALA A 147 14.35 15.61 7.25
CA ALA A 147 15.32 14.54 7.03
C ALA A 147 14.65 13.18 6.83
N ALA A 148 13.48 13.00 7.42
CA ALA A 148 12.70 11.76 7.37
C ALA A 148 11.24 12.02 7.76
N GLY A 149 10.39 11.03 7.57
CA GLY A 149 9.03 10.98 8.10
C GLY A 149 8.72 9.66 8.76
N VAL A 150 7.81 9.68 9.72
CA VAL A 150 7.24 8.51 10.36
C VAL A 150 5.72 8.63 10.35
N MET A 151 5.05 7.58 9.90
CA MET A 151 3.59 7.46 10.01
C MET A 151 3.22 6.24 10.84
N ILE A 152 2.52 6.49 11.95
CA ILE A 152 1.99 5.44 12.83
C ILE A 152 0.64 4.99 12.29
N THR A 153 0.64 3.85 11.62
CA THR A 153 -0.54 3.27 10.98
C THR A 153 -0.31 1.83 10.54
N ALA A 154 -1.34 1.02 10.54
CA ALA A 154 -1.37 -0.27 9.87
C ALA A 154 -2.22 -0.26 8.59
N SER A 155 -2.56 0.93 8.04
CA SER A 155 -3.38 1.09 6.82
C SER A 155 -4.72 0.33 6.95
N HIS A 156 -4.97 -0.67 6.13
CA HIS A 156 -6.20 -1.48 6.07
C HIS A 156 -6.16 -2.79 6.88
N ASN A 157 -5.12 -3.01 7.69
CA ASN A 157 -5.04 -4.19 8.57
C ASN A 157 -6.20 -4.21 9.59
N PRO A 158 -6.50 -5.37 10.23
CA PRO A 158 -7.53 -5.49 11.26
C PRO A 158 -7.42 -4.45 12.38
N PRO A 159 -8.50 -4.23 13.17
CA PRO A 159 -8.50 -3.29 14.30
C PRO A 159 -7.44 -3.59 15.37
N THR A 160 -7.05 -4.85 15.48
CA THR A 160 -6.04 -5.34 16.44
C THR A 160 -4.62 -4.93 16.09
N ASP A 161 -4.38 -4.47 14.87
CA ASP A 161 -3.05 -4.19 14.35
C ASP A 161 -2.69 -2.70 14.42
N ASN A 162 -1.39 -2.44 14.55
CA ASN A 162 -0.79 -1.13 14.32
C ASN A 162 0.55 -1.28 13.57
N GLY A 163 1.18 -0.15 13.21
CA GLY A 163 2.41 -0.19 12.44
C GLY A 163 3.21 1.11 12.51
N TYR A 164 4.35 1.09 11.82
CA TYR A 164 5.33 2.15 11.82
C TYR A 164 5.94 2.26 10.42
N LYS A 165 5.45 3.17 9.57
CA LYS A 165 5.98 3.44 8.24
C LYS A 165 7.10 4.48 8.32
N VAL A 166 8.17 4.33 7.54
CA VAL A 166 9.30 5.29 7.48
C VAL A 166 9.46 5.85 6.07
N TYR A 167 9.61 7.16 6.01
CA TYR A 167 9.83 7.93 4.78
C TYR A 167 11.23 8.56 4.80
N GLY A 168 11.94 8.49 3.69
CA GLY A 168 13.19 9.22 3.46
C GLY A 168 12.96 10.70 3.12
N PRO A 169 14.03 11.48 2.94
CA PRO A 169 13.96 12.94 2.73
C PRO A 169 13.25 13.35 1.44
N ALA A 170 13.08 12.43 0.49
CA ALA A 170 12.31 12.66 -0.73
C ALA A 170 10.79 12.48 -0.54
N GLY A 171 10.30 12.15 0.67
CA GLY A 171 8.90 11.88 0.96
C GLY A 171 8.39 10.55 0.41
N ARG A 172 9.28 9.63 0.01
CA ARG A 172 8.95 8.24 -0.37
C ARG A 172 9.36 7.27 0.74
N GLN A 173 8.70 6.13 0.77
CA GLN A 173 9.10 5.05 1.67
C GLN A 173 10.55 4.62 1.40
N ILE A 174 11.21 4.13 2.44
CA ILE A 174 12.61 3.68 2.36
C ILE A 174 12.76 2.47 1.44
N VAL A 175 13.93 2.38 0.79
CA VAL A 175 14.33 1.27 -0.08
C VAL A 175 15.72 0.79 0.32
N PRO A 176 16.15 -0.41 -0.08
CA PRO A 176 17.52 -0.85 0.13
C PRO A 176 18.55 0.17 -0.40
N PRO A 177 19.68 0.38 0.29
CA PRO A 177 20.13 -0.34 1.50
C PRO A 177 19.63 0.27 2.82
N LEU A 178 18.85 1.36 2.78
CA LEU A 178 18.49 2.14 3.97
C LEU A 178 17.65 1.34 4.99
N ASP A 179 16.73 0.50 4.53
CA ASP A 179 15.96 -0.42 5.36
C ASP A 179 16.86 -1.37 6.16
N THR A 180 17.84 -1.98 5.49
CA THR A 180 18.83 -2.89 6.10
C THR A 180 19.72 -2.13 7.11
N GLU A 181 20.16 -0.91 6.77
CA GLU A 181 20.96 -0.07 7.66
C GLU A 181 20.18 0.30 8.93
N ILE A 182 18.90 0.63 8.81
CA ILE A 182 18.02 0.92 9.96
C ILE A 182 17.78 -0.36 10.77
N SER A 183 17.50 -1.50 10.12
CA SER A 183 17.30 -2.78 10.82
C SER A 183 18.53 -3.18 11.64
N GLN A 184 19.74 -3.02 11.10
CA GLN A 184 20.99 -3.25 11.83
C GLN A 184 21.15 -2.30 13.03
N ALA A 185 20.77 -1.03 12.87
CA ALA A 185 20.79 -0.07 13.97
C ALA A 185 19.76 -0.43 15.06
N ILE A 186 18.58 -0.93 14.70
CA ILE A 186 17.56 -1.44 15.64
C ILE A 186 18.11 -2.63 16.43
N ASP A 187 18.81 -3.56 15.76
CA ASP A 187 19.43 -4.71 16.41
C ASP A 187 20.53 -4.33 17.40
N ALA A 188 21.24 -3.25 17.12
CA ALA A 188 22.27 -2.72 18.00
C ALA A 188 21.72 -1.99 19.25
N VAL A 189 20.42 -1.67 19.31
CA VAL A 189 19.81 -1.03 20.48
C VAL A 189 19.85 -2.00 21.67
N GLY A 190 20.57 -1.60 22.72
CA GLY A 190 20.66 -2.37 23.96
C GLY A 190 19.39 -2.33 24.80
N SER A 191 19.55 -2.16 26.14
CA SER A 191 18.42 -1.98 27.07
C SER A 191 17.61 -0.73 26.74
N LEU A 192 16.28 -0.83 26.76
CA LEU A 192 15.38 0.31 26.58
C LEU A 192 15.55 1.38 27.66
N GLY A 193 16.03 1.01 28.86
CA GLY A 193 16.37 1.96 29.91
C GLY A 193 17.50 2.92 29.53
N SER A 194 18.31 2.60 28.50
CA SER A 194 19.36 3.47 27.98
C SER A 194 18.90 4.37 26.81
N VAL A 195 17.71 4.17 26.27
CA VAL A 195 17.16 5.00 25.19
C VAL A 195 16.75 6.36 25.76
N PRO A 196 17.35 7.47 25.29
CA PRO A 196 16.99 8.81 25.77
C PRO A 196 15.53 9.14 25.43
N LEU A 197 14.81 9.70 26.40
CA LEU A 197 13.44 10.19 26.24
C LEU A 197 13.36 11.66 26.64
N ALA A 198 13.14 12.53 25.67
CA ALA A 198 12.90 13.95 25.96
C ALA A 198 11.59 14.16 26.75
N PRO A 199 11.47 15.25 27.54
CA PRO A 199 10.18 15.70 28.05
C PRO A 199 9.19 15.95 26.91
N ALA A 200 7.87 15.90 27.20
CA ALA A 200 6.86 16.12 26.18
C ALA A 200 6.80 17.57 25.67
N ASP A 201 7.38 18.51 26.42
CA ASP A 201 7.50 19.94 26.13
C ASP A 201 8.93 20.36 25.75
N ASP A 202 9.73 19.42 25.26
CA ASP A 202 11.11 19.68 24.81
C ASP A 202 11.15 20.67 23.65
N GLU A 203 12.17 21.54 23.62
CA GLU A 203 12.35 22.57 22.59
C GLU A 203 12.59 22.01 21.17
N LEU A 204 12.96 20.75 21.04
CA LEU A 204 13.10 20.05 19.76
C LEU A 204 11.78 19.49 19.24
N ILE A 205 10.70 19.56 20.01
CA ILE A 205 9.37 19.12 19.55
C ILE A 205 8.61 20.32 19.01
N TRP A 206 8.46 20.36 17.69
CA TRP A 206 7.85 21.46 16.96
C TRP A 206 6.44 21.09 16.50
N ARG A 207 5.54 22.05 16.50
CA ARG A 207 4.27 21.88 15.80
C ARG A 207 4.47 22.15 14.30
N ALA A 208 4.03 21.24 13.46
CA ALA A 208 3.95 21.48 12.03
C ALA A 208 3.12 22.75 11.79
N PRO A 209 3.55 23.63 10.89
CA PRO A 209 2.78 24.80 10.53
C PRO A 209 1.35 24.38 10.11
N THR A 210 0.34 25.11 10.58
CA THR A 210 -1.07 24.77 10.31
C THR A 210 -1.40 24.81 8.82
N ASP A 211 -0.63 25.53 8.04
CA ASP A 211 -0.78 25.66 6.60
C ASP A 211 -0.24 24.47 5.79
N VAL A 212 0.47 23.51 6.40
CA VAL A 212 0.93 22.28 5.70
C VAL A 212 -0.25 21.51 5.08
N VAL A 213 -1.29 21.28 5.90
CA VAL A 213 -2.51 20.59 5.45
C VAL A 213 -3.26 21.45 4.42
N ASP A 214 -3.29 22.76 4.62
CA ASP A 214 -3.92 23.71 3.69
C ASP A 214 -3.19 23.75 2.34
N HIS A 215 -1.86 23.76 2.35
CA HIS A 215 -1.07 23.70 1.12
C HIS A 215 -1.24 22.37 0.39
N TYR A 216 -1.29 21.24 1.12
CA TYR A 216 -1.61 19.96 0.52
C TYR A 216 -2.99 19.99 -0.14
N ALA A 217 -4.04 20.42 0.56
CA ALA A 217 -5.39 20.49 0.04
C ALA A 217 -5.48 21.40 -1.21
N ALA A 218 -4.88 22.58 -1.14
CA ALA A 218 -4.85 23.49 -2.27
C ALA A 218 -4.08 22.94 -3.48
N ALA A 219 -2.97 22.21 -3.23
CA ALA A 219 -2.21 21.58 -4.30
C ALA A 219 -3.00 20.43 -4.95
N VAL A 220 -3.74 19.64 -4.17
CA VAL A 220 -4.63 18.59 -4.69
C VAL A 220 -5.75 19.21 -5.54
N VAL A 221 -6.42 20.27 -5.05
CA VAL A 221 -7.45 20.99 -5.83
C VAL A 221 -6.88 21.54 -7.14
N GLY A 222 -5.61 21.95 -7.15
CA GLY A 222 -4.91 22.41 -8.35
C GLY A 222 -4.62 21.35 -9.42
N LEU A 223 -4.88 20.07 -9.14
CA LEU A 223 -4.69 18.98 -10.12
C LEU A 223 -5.77 18.98 -11.21
N ILE A 224 -6.93 19.54 -10.94
CA ILE A 224 -8.06 19.56 -11.87
C ILE A 224 -8.29 20.96 -12.50
N ASP A 225 -9.09 21.02 -13.53
CA ASP A 225 -9.46 22.29 -14.17
C ASP A 225 -10.43 23.09 -13.27
N PRO A 226 -10.09 24.29 -12.82
CA PRO A 226 -10.99 25.07 -11.97
C PRO A 226 -12.33 25.42 -12.64
N ASP A 227 -12.36 25.52 -13.97
CA ASP A 227 -13.54 25.87 -14.75
C ASP A 227 -14.32 24.63 -15.26
N GLY A 228 -13.91 23.42 -14.88
CA GLY A 228 -14.56 22.18 -15.27
C GLY A 228 -15.95 21.99 -14.66
N PRO A 229 -16.77 21.07 -15.20
CA PRO A 229 -18.09 20.76 -14.63
C PRO A 229 -17.99 20.15 -13.24
N ARG A 230 -19.00 20.41 -12.38
CA ARG A 230 -19.07 19.95 -10.98
C ARG A 230 -20.43 19.36 -10.62
N ASP A 231 -21.33 19.23 -11.59
CA ASP A 231 -22.66 18.66 -11.39
C ASP A 231 -22.56 17.15 -11.27
N LEU A 232 -22.29 16.68 -10.06
CA LEU A 232 -22.12 15.27 -9.72
C LEU A 232 -22.57 15.04 -8.27
N ARG A 233 -23.43 14.05 -8.06
CA ARG A 233 -23.81 13.59 -6.73
C ARG A 233 -22.89 12.44 -6.30
N ILE A 234 -22.12 12.69 -5.25
CA ILE A 234 -21.10 11.78 -4.77
C ILE A 234 -21.49 11.23 -3.40
N VAL A 235 -21.41 9.90 -3.23
CA VAL A 235 -21.36 9.28 -1.91
C VAL A 235 -19.90 8.97 -1.57
N TYR A 236 -19.52 9.33 -0.34
CA TYR A 236 -18.15 9.14 0.13
C TYR A 236 -18.12 8.44 1.49
N THR A 237 -17.16 7.54 1.68
CA THR A 237 -16.84 6.95 2.98
C THR A 237 -15.34 6.92 3.25
N PRO A 238 -14.88 7.40 4.42
CA PRO A 238 -13.52 7.20 4.92
C PRO A 238 -13.34 5.87 5.68
N MET A 239 -14.36 5.02 5.78
CA MET A 239 -14.31 3.75 6.53
C MET A 239 -13.79 3.90 7.96
N HIS A 240 -14.32 4.83 8.74
CA HIS A 240 -13.82 5.19 10.07
C HIS A 240 -12.35 5.64 10.09
N GLY A 241 -11.79 6.02 8.93
CA GLY A 241 -10.41 6.45 8.78
C GLY A 241 -10.22 7.95 8.93
N VAL A 242 -8.97 8.38 8.79
CA VAL A 242 -8.56 9.77 9.05
C VAL A 242 -8.63 10.68 7.81
N ALA A 243 -9.02 10.15 6.64
CA ALA A 243 -9.15 10.95 5.43
C ALA A 243 -10.47 11.74 5.34
N GLY A 244 -11.47 11.44 6.19
CA GLY A 244 -12.85 11.93 6.07
C GLY A 244 -12.99 13.43 5.87
N ASP A 245 -12.50 14.20 6.82
CA ASP A 245 -12.60 15.66 6.79
C ASP A 245 -11.80 16.26 5.63
N LEU A 246 -10.55 15.79 5.43
CA LEU A 246 -9.65 16.35 4.43
C LEU A 246 -10.12 16.04 2.99
N CYS A 247 -10.52 14.81 2.70
CA CYS A 247 -11.05 14.44 1.39
C CYS A 247 -12.38 15.17 1.09
N SER A 248 -13.28 15.22 2.08
CA SER A 248 -14.53 15.98 1.95
C SER A 248 -14.30 17.47 1.71
N ARG A 249 -13.31 18.05 2.39
CA ARG A 249 -12.89 19.45 2.17
C ARG A 249 -12.33 19.64 0.76
N VAL A 250 -11.41 18.79 0.32
CA VAL A 250 -10.81 18.85 -1.03
C VAL A 250 -11.89 18.79 -2.11
N LEU A 251 -12.84 17.86 -2.00
CA LEU A 251 -13.95 17.75 -2.95
C LEU A 251 -14.82 19.01 -2.96
N ARG A 252 -15.17 19.56 -1.79
CA ARG A 252 -15.98 20.79 -1.69
C ARG A 252 -15.23 22.03 -2.17
N ASP A 253 -13.94 22.17 -1.83
CA ASP A 253 -13.09 23.29 -2.28
C ASP A 253 -12.90 23.24 -3.81
N ALA A 254 -12.92 22.04 -4.40
CA ALA A 254 -12.93 21.85 -5.85
C ALA A 254 -14.29 22.11 -6.52
N GLY A 255 -15.35 22.37 -5.73
CA GLY A 255 -16.69 22.71 -6.22
C GLY A 255 -17.71 21.56 -6.25
N PHE A 256 -17.36 20.35 -5.79
CA PHE A 256 -18.30 19.23 -5.65
C PHE A 256 -19.13 19.40 -4.37
N THR A 257 -20.29 20.05 -4.46
CA THR A 257 -21.10 20.42 -3.30
C THR A 257 -22.20 19.40 -2.96
N ASP A 258 -22.64 18.57 -3.92
CA ASP A 258 -23.61 17.49 -3.69
C ASP A 258 -22.88 16.22 -3.21
N LEU A 259 -22.25 16.33 -2.01
CA LEU A 259 -21.43 15.32 -1.37
C LEU A 259 -22.12 14.75 -0.13
N HIS A 260 -22.41 13.47 -0.14
CA HIS A 260 -23.04 12.70 0.91
C HIS A 260 -22.02 11.76 1.57
N VAL A 261 -21.66 12.05 2.81
CA VAL A 261 -20.73 11.19 3.57
C VAL A 261 -21.54 10.16 4.34
N VAL A 262 -21.12 8.88 4.31
CA VAL A 262 -21.77 7.80 5.08
C VAL A 262 -21.65 8.10 6.57
N PRO A 263 -22.75 8.41 7.28
CA PRO A 263 -22.67 8.94 8.65
C PRO A 263 -22.08 7.95 9.65
N GLU A 264 -22.36 6.65 9.46
CA GLU A 264 -21.89 5.58 10.34
C GLU A 264 -20.37 5.38 10.27
N GLN A 265 -19.74 5.83 9.19
CA GLN A 265 -18.32 5.65 8.92
C GLN A 265 -17.53 6.97 8.85
N ALA A 266 -18.20 8.10 9.08
CA ALA A 266 -17.63 9.44 8.87
C ALA A 266 -16.51 9.78 9.85
N GLU A 267 -16.70 9.43 11.12
CA GLU A 267 -15.75 9.75 12.18
C GLU A 267 -14.72 8.64 12.35
N PRO A 268 -13.45 9.00 12.62
CA PRO A 268 -12.42 8.02 12.93
C PRO A 268 -12.76 7.17 14.15
N ASP A 269 -12.76 5.85 14.00
CA ASP A 269 -12.99 4.90 15.10
C ASP A 269 -12.01 3.74 15.02
N PRO A 270 -11.13 3.55 16.03
CA PRO A 270 -10.12 2.50 16.04
C PRO A 270 -10.69 1.07 16.05
N ALA A 271 -11.96 0.89 16.40
CA ALA A 271 -12.63 -0.41 16.40
C ALA A 271 -13.25 -0.79 15.05
N PHE A 272 -13.38 0.17 14.10
CA PHE A 272 -14.03 -0.04 12.79
C PHE A 272 -15.37 -0.79 12.87
N PRO A 273 -16.36 -0.31 13.66
CA PRO A 273 -17.51 -1.12 14.10
C PRO A 273 -18.47 -1.59 13.00
N THR A 274 -18.34 -1.09 11.79
CA THR A 274 -19.21 -1.46 10.65
C THR A 274 -18.55 -2.43 9.68
N VAL A 275 -17.27 -2.77 9.86
CA VAL A 275 -16.51 -3.65 8.97
C VAL A 275 -15.55 -4.53 9.77
N ASP A 276 -15.44 -5.80 9.42
CA ASP A 276 -14.49 -6.70 10.09
C ASP A 276 -13.03 -6.37 9.68
N PHE A 277 -12.85 -6.03 8.40
CA PHE A 277 -11.59 -5.54 7.84
C PHE A 277 -11.83 -4.19 7.15
N PRO A 278 -11.16 -3.13 7.56
CA PRO A 278 -11.34 -1.80 6.97
C PRO A 278 -10.57 -1.66 5.63
N ASN A 279 -10.81 -2.58 4.72
CA ASN A 279 -10.25 -2.60 3.38
C ASN A 279 -11.38 -2.54 2.35
N PRO A 280 -11.42 -1.54 1.46
CA PRO A 280 -12.48 -1.43 0.46
C PRO A 280 -12.61 -2.63 -0.50
N GLU A 281 -11.56 -3.46 -0.62
CA GLU A 281 -11.58 -4.67 -1.46
C GLU A 281 -12.28 -5.86 -0.77
N GLU A 282 -12.52 -5.78 0.55
CA GLU A 282 -13.12 -6.89 1.29
C GLU A 282 -14.64 -6.94 1.10
N PRO A 283 -15.23 -8.14 1.01
CA PRO A 283 -16.68 -8.29 0.89
C PRO A 283 -17.42 -7.60 2.05
N GLY A 284 -18.44 -6.80 1.71
CA GLY A 284 -19.26 -6.09 2.67
C GLY A 284 -18.72 -4.73 3.12
N ALA A 285 -17.44 -4.42 2.87
CA ALA A 285 -16.83 -3.16 3.28
C ALA A 285 -17.51 -1.92 2.66
N MET A 286 -18.03 -2.05 1.43
CA MET A 286 -18.71 -0.99 0.68
C MET A 286 -20.24 -0.98 0.82
N ASP A 287 -20.84 -1.90 1.57
CA ASP A 287 -22.30 -2.09 1.61
C ASP A 287 -23.06 -0.82 2.04
N LEU A 288 -22.57 -0.11 3.06
CA LEU A 288 -23.19 1.13 3.52
C LEU A 288 -23.11 2.25 2.49
N ALA A 289 -21.99 2.36 1.78
CA ALA A 289 -21.81 3.33 0.72
C ALA A 289 -22.72 3.03 -0.49
N ILE A 290 -22.84 1.77 -0.88
CA ILE A 290 -23.74 1.30 -1.94
C ILE A 290 -25.22 1.54 -1.54
N ALA A 291 -25.62 1.23 -0.31
CA ALA A 291 -26.96 1.46 0.18
C ALA A 291 -27.33 2.95 0.14
N MET A 292 -26.46 3.82 0.68
CA MET A 292 -26.68 5.27 0.65
C MET A 292 -26.71 5.79 -0.79
N ALA A 293 -25.78 5.35 -1.65
CA ALA A 293 -25.72 5.78 -3.04
C ALA A 293 -26.99 5.40 -3.83
N THR A 294 -27.58 4.27 -3.49
CA THR A 294 -28.86 3.85 -4.05
C THR A 294 -30.02 4.72 -3.53
N GLU A 295 -30.02 5.04 -2.25
CA GLU A 295 -31.07 5.87 -1.61
C GLU A 295 -31.07 7.29 -2.17
N VAL A 296 -29.89 7.92 -2.30
CA VAL A 296 -29.79 9.33 -2.76
C VAL A 296 -29.71 9.44 -4.28
N ASP A 297 -29.76 8.33 -5.02
CA ASP A 297 -29.57 8.28 -6.47
C ASP A 297 -28.25 8.94 -6.90
N ALA A 298 -27.14 8.48 -6.32
CA ALA A 298 -25.81 9.00 -6.58
C ALA A 298 -25.29 8.65 -7.99
N ASP A 299 -24.35 9.44 -8.47
CA ASP A 299 -23.65 9.22 -9.74
C ASP A 299 -22.33 8.46 -9.53
N LEU A 300 -21.71 8.60 -8.34
CA LEU A 300 -20.38 8.10 -8.02
C LEU A 300 -20.28 7.71 -6.55
N ILE A 301 -19.59 6.61 -6.26
CA ILE A 301 -19.13 6.25 -4.92
C ILE A 301 -17.62 6.40 -4.85
N LEU A 302 -17.12 7.03 -3.79
CA LEU A 302 -15.71 7.10 -3.46
C LEU A 302 -15.47 6.59 -2.04
N ALA A 303 -14.39 5.84 -1.82
CA ALA A 303 -14.00 5.42 -0.48
C ALA A 303 -12.49 5.46 -0.31
N ASN A 304 -12.03 5.86 0.88
CA ASN A 304 -10.63 5.70 1.28
C ASN A 304 -10.50 4.62 2.35
N ASP A 305 -9.33 3.97 2.38
CA ASP A 305 -8.94 3.12 3.51
C ASP A 305 -8.58 3.98 4.74
N PRO A 306 -8.39 3.37 5.93
CA PRO A 306 -8.29 4.14 7.17
C PRO A 306 -7.20 5.20 7.23
N ASP A 307 -6.07 5.03 6.56
CA ASP A 307 -5.01 6.03 6.51
C ASP A 307 -5.01 6.88 5.23
N GLY A 308 -6.01 6.68 4.37
CA GLY A 308 -6.31 7.56 3.24
C GLY A 308 -5.34 7.46 2.07
N ASP A 309 -4.51 6.41 2.02
CA ASP A 309 -3.55 6.24 0.94
C ASP A 309 -4.12 5.45 -0.26
N ARG A 310 -5.33 4.85 -0.13
CA ARG A 310 -6.02 4.10 -1.19
C ARG A 310 -7.34 4.75 -1.59
N ILE A 311 -7.83 4.36 -2.77
CA ILE A 311 -9.11 4.79 -3.33
C ILE A 311 -9.90 3.59 -3.88
N ALA A 312 -11.15 3.46 -3.47
CA ALA A 312 -12.13 2.62 -4.16
C ALA A 312 -13.18 3.48 -4.84
N VAL A 313 -13.66 3.00 -5.96
CA VAL A 313 -14.59 3.71 -6.84
C VAL A 313 -15.75 2.79 -7.19
N GLY A 314 -16.97 3.27 -6.97
CA GLY A 314 -18.20 2.63 -7.45
C GLY A 314 -18.87 3.47 -8.54
N ILE A 315 -19.23 2.83 -9.63
CA ILE A 315 -19.93 3.43 -10.76
C ILE A 315 -21.27 2.75 -11.01
N ARG A 316 -22.16 3.40 -11.73
CA ARG A 316 -23.35 2.74 -12.24
C ARG A 316 -23.11 2.14 -13.62
N ARG A 317 -23.41 0.86 -13.76
CA ARG A 317 -23.45 0.16 -15.03
C ARG A 317 -24.75 -0.63 -15.12
N ASP A 318 -25.51 -0.46 -16.20
CA ASP A 318 -26.80 -1.13 -16.45
C ASP A 318 -27.82 -0.99 -15.29
N GLY A 319 -27.72 0.11 -14.52
CA GLY A 319 -28.58 0.41 -13.38
C GLY A 319 -28.13 -0.17 -12.04
N GLU A 320 -27.10 -1.01 -12.02
CA GLU A 320 -26.50 -1.60 -10.82
C GLU A 320 -25.20 -0.90 -10.44
N TRP A 321 -24.78 -1.03 -9.17
CA TRP A 321 -23.48 -0.56 -8.71
C TRP A 321 -22.38 -1.59 -9.00
N GLU A 322 -21.34 -1.15 -9.67
CA GLU A 322 -20.11 -1.89 -9.96
C GLU A 322 -18.94 -1.22 -9.24
N LEU A 323 -18.18 -1.98 -8.47
CA LEU A 323 -16.95 -1.53 -7.84
C LEU A 323 -15.79 -1.80 -8.79
N LEU A 324 -15.04 -0.76 -9.14
CA LEU A 324 -13.87 -0.88 -9.99
C LEU A 324 -12.69 -1.47 -9.20
N ASN A 325 -11.95 -2.37 -9.82
CA ASN A 325 -10.70 -2.85 -9.26
C ASN A 325 -9.56 -1.82 -9.47
N GLY A 326 -8.41 -2.03 -8.83
CA GLY A 326 -7.31 -1.06 -8.89
C GLY A 326 -6.69 -0.90 -10.29
N ASP A 327 -6.71 -1.94 -11.12
CA ASP A 327 -6.24 -1.87 -12.50
C ASP A 327 -7.19 -1.00 -13.35
N GLU A 328 -8.50 -1.13 -13.16
CA GLU A 328 -9.50 -0.29 -13.85
C GLU A 328 -9.38 1.16 -13.43
N ILE A 329 -9.25 1.44 -12.13
CA ILE A 329 -9.07 2.82 -11.61
C ILE A 329 -7.77 3.43 -12.15
N GLY A 330 -6.66 2.69 -12.06
CA GLY A 330 -5.34 3.17 -12.49
C GLY A 330 -5.28 3.43 -13.99
N THR A 331 -5.79 2.51 -14.81
CA THR A 331 -5.78 2.65 -16.28
C THR A 331 -6.78 3.70 -16.77
N LEU A 332 -7.95 3.83 -16.13
CA LEU A 332 -8.93 4.88 -16.41
C LEU A 332 -8.35 6.28 -16.17
N LEU A 333 -7.70 6.48 -15.03
CA LEU A 333 -7.02 7.74 -14.73
C LEU A 333 -5.83 8.00 -15.65
N ALA A 334 -5.06 6.96 -16.02
CA ALA A 334 -3.95 7.10 -16.96
C ALA A 334 -4.44 7.55 -18.35
N GLU A 335 -5.48 6.91 -18.88
CA GLU A 335 -6.09 7.28 -20.16
C GLU A 335 -6.57 8.74 -20.12
N ASP A 336 -7.25 9.13 -19.05
CA ASP A 336 -7.76 10.50 -18.90
C ASP A 336 -6.64 11.55 -18.82
N LEU A 337 -5.65 11.33 -17.98
CA LEU A 337 -4.54 12.27 -17.76
C LEU A 337 -3.67 12.44 -19.01
N LEU A 338 -3.40 11.34 -19.72
CA LEU A 338 -2.62 11.36 -20.96
C LEU A 338 -3.40 12.03 -22.10
N SER A 339 -4.69 11.72 -22.26
CA SER A 339 -5.56 12.34 -23.26
C SER A 339 -5.70 13.85 -23.07
N ASN A 340 -5.75 14.32 -21.84
CA ASN A 340 -5.88 15.76 -21.52
C ASN A 340 -4.54 16.51 -21.54
N GLY A 341 -3.39 15.81 -21.58
CA GLY A 341 -2.06 16.41 -21.59
C GLY A 341 -1.72 17.23 -20.34
N ARG A 342 -2.44 16.99 -19.23
CA ARG A 342 -2.26 17.71 -17.96
C ARG A 342 -1.04 17.20 -17.20
N MET A 343 -0.54 18.00 -16.27
CA MET A 343 0.52 17.67 -15.31
C MET A 343 1.92 17.44 -15.90
N THR A 344 2.10 17.51 -17.20
CA THR A 344 3.42 17.26 -17.83
C THR A 344 4.40 18.39 -17.60
N GLY A 345 3.90 19.64 -17.42
CA GLY A 345 4.76 20.83 -17.32
C GLY A 345 5.61 21.06 -18.58
N GLY A 346 5.21 20.49 -19.73
CA GLY A 346 5.94 20.54 -20.99
C GLY A 346 7.00 19.44 -21.15
N LEU A 347 7.13 18.53 -20.19
CA LEU A 347 7.96 17.33 -20.27
C LEU A 347 7.18 16.17 -20.91
N ARG A 348 7.88 15.13 -21.34
CA ARG A 348 7.25 13.90 -21.82
C ARG A 348 6.51 13.21 -20.66
N PRO A 349 5.24 12.79 -20.83
CA PRO A 349 4.53 12.07 -19.77
C PRO A 349 5.12 10.67 -19.55
N ALA A 350 5.09 10.23 -18.29
CA ALA A 350 5.40 8.87 -17.90
C ALA A 350 4.26 8.32 -17.02
N VAL A 351 4.00 7.02 -17.14
CA VAL A 351 3.08 6.27 -16.28
C VAL A 351 3.77 5.01 -15.77
N GLY A 352 3.38 4.58 -14.56
CA GLY A 352 4.03 3.44 -13.92
C GLY A 352 3.04 2.49 -13.25
N THR A 353 3.37 1.20 -13.24
CA THR A 353 2.66 0.18 -12.47
C THR A 353 3.58 -0.96 -12.06
N THR A 354 3.04 -1.93 -11.31
CA THR A 354 3.82 -3.06 -10.82
C THR A 354 3.72 -4.27 -11.75
N VAL A 355 4.72 -5.15 -11.66
CA VAL A 355 4.81 -6.38 -12.48
C VAL A 355 3.56 -7.28 -12.38
N VAL A 356 2.77 -7.16 -11.31
CA VAL A 356 1.54 -7.96 -11.09
C VAL A 356 0.25 -7.23 -11.48
N SER A 357 0.33 -5.94 -11.82
CA SER A 357 -0.80 -5.13 -12.29
C SER A 357 -1.05 -5.34 -13.79
N SER A 358 -2.16 -4.83 -14.32
CA SER A 358 -2.56 -5.04 -15.72
C SER A 358 -1.53 -4.54 -16.75
N SER A 359 -1.34 -5.30 -17.81
CA SER A 359 -0.55 -4.92 -18.98
C SER A 359 -1.22 -3.82 -19.84
N LEU A 360 -2.48 -3.47 -19.55
CA LEU A 360 -3.23 -2.43 -20.26
C LEU A 360 -2.51 -1.08 -20.21
N LEU A 361 -1.89 -0.73 -19.06
CA LEU A 361 -1.17 0.53 -18.93
C LEU A 361 -0.04 0.70 -19.95
N ALA A 362 0.67 -0.39 -20.30
CA ALA A 362 1.71 -0.35 -21.33
C ALA A 362 1.13 -0.01 -22.72
N ARG A 363 -0.07 -0.52 -23.03
CA ARG A 363 -0.77 -0.22 -24.30
C ARG A 363 -1.24 1.22 -24.35
N ILE A 364 -1.80 1.72 -23.26
CA ILE A 364 -2.21 3.13 -23.10
C ILE A 364 -0.99 4.04 -23.27
N ALA A 365 0.11 3.76 -22.56
CA ALA A 365 1.33 4.55 -22.66
C ALA A 365 1.85 4.62 -24.11
N ALA A 366 1.86 3.48 -24.83
CA ALA A 366 2.27 3.41 -26.24
C ALA A 366 1.34 4.24 -27.16
N ALA A 367 0.02 4.22 -26.92
CA ALA A 367 -0.94 4.98 -27.70
C ALA A 367 -0.79 6.50 -27.54
N HIS A 368 -0.31 6.96 -26.38
CA HIS A 368 -0.11 8.37 -26.06
C HIS A 368 1.36 8.83 -26.13
N ASP A 369 2.27 8.04 -26.69
CA ASP A 369 3.73 8.32 -26.71
C ASP A 369 4.31 8.63 -25.33
N ALA A 370 3.74 8.04 -24.28
CA ALA A 370 4.21 8.16 -22.91
C ALA A 370 5.30 7.14 -22.59
N ILE A 371 6.13 7.45 -21.60
CA ILE A 371 7.09 6.49 -21.04
C ILE A 371 6.33 5.54 -20.11
N TYR A 372 6.46 4.23 -20.32
CA TYR A 372 5.98 3.21 -19.42
C TYR A 372 7.08 2.75 -18.47
N ARG A 373 6.75 2.60 -17.20
CA ARG A 373 7.61 2.00 -16.18
C ARG A 373 6.90 0.85 -15.48
N GLU A 374 7.51 -0.33 -15.52
CA GLU A 374 7.10 -1.49 -14.74
C GLU A 374 8.09 -1.67 -13.59
N THR A 375 7.61 -1.90 -12.36
CA THR A 375 8.43 -2.05 -11.17
C THR A 375 8.03 -3.28 -10.37
N LEU A 376 8.83 -3.64 -9.38
CA LEU A 376 8.42 -4.62 -8.37
C LEU A 376 7.20 -4.11 -7.58
N THR A 377 6.49 -5.01 -6.91
CA THR A 377 5.41 -4.66 -5.99
C THR A 377 5.92 -3.85 -4.80
N GLY A 378 5.15 -2.85 -4.40
CA GLY A 378 5.48 -1.87 -3.37
C GLY A 378 5.69 -0.49 -3.96
N PHE A 379 4.85 0.46 -3.54
CA PHE A 379 4.79 1.81 -4.12
C PHE A 379 6.12 2.58 -4.08
N LYS A 380 6.99 2.22 -3.13
CA LYS A 380 8.38 2.71 -3.04
C LYS A 380 9.17 2.59 -4.34
N TRP A 381 8.95 1.50 -5.10
CA TRP A 381 9.63 1.27 -6.38
C TRP A 381 9.09 2.16 -7.48
N LEU A 382 7.77 2.39 -7.52
CA LEU A 382 7.13 3.34 -8.43
C LEU A 382 7.61 4.77 -8.17
N SER A 383 7.72 5.14 -6.89
CA SER A 383 8.24 6.45 -6.48
C SER A 383 9.72 6.62 -6.83
N LEU A 384 10.53 5.56 -6.70
CA LEU A 384 11.93 5.57 -7.12
C LEU A 384 12.05 5.74 -8.64
N ALA A 385 11.29 4.95 -9.42
CA ALA A 385 11.25 5.06 -10.86
C ALA A 385 10.83 6.45 -11.35
N ALA A 386 9.97 7.15 -10.59
CA ALA A 386 9.60 8.54 -10.89
C ALA A 386 10.75 9.53 -10.65
N GLU A 387 11.61 9.29 -9.64
CA GLU A 387 12.79 10.12 -9.37
C GLU A 387 13.89 9.95 -10.42
N GLU A 388 13.97 8.78 -11.06
CA GLU A 388 14.97 8.46 -12.10
C GLU A 388 14.62 9.02 -13.49
N LEU A 389 13.48 9.68 -13.64
CA LEU A 389 13.09 10.34 -14.89
C LEU A 389 13.80 11.69 -15.04
N GLU A 390 14.72 11.81 -16.02
CA GLU A 390 15.48 13.05 -16.26
C GLU A 390 14.68 14.06 -17.10
N ASP A 391 14.15 13.64 -18.26
CA ASP A 391 13.44 14.50 -19.22
C ASP A 391 11.94 14.18 -19.35
N ALA A 392 11.38 13.53 -18.35
CA ALA A 392 9.99 13.13 -18.31
C ALA A 392 9.37 13.38 -16.94
N ARG A 393 8.05 13.31 -16.86
CA ARG A 393 7.33 13.47 -15.60
C ARG A 393 6.33 12.35 -15.40
N MET A 394 6.40 11.68 -14.26
CA MET A 394 5.37 10.72 -13.84
C MET A 394 4.06 11.48 -13.63
N VAL A 395 3.06 11.21 -14.45
CA VAL A 395 1.72 11.81 -14.34
C VAL A 395 0.78 10.92 -13.55
N LEU A 396 1.06 9.61 -13.53
CA LEU A 396 0.32 8.65 -12.73
C LEU A 396 1.17 7.41 -12.46
N ALA A 397 1.07 6.87 -11.26
CA ALA A 397 1.51 5.52 -10.96
C ALA A 397 0.47 4.80 -10.09
N TYR A 398 0.31 3.46 -10.27
CA TYR A 398 -0.66 2.72 -9.49
C TYR A 398 -0.23 1.27 -9.20
N GLU A 399 -0.78 0.70 -8.16
CA GLU A 399 -0.80 -0.73 -7.82
C GLU A 399 -2.24 -1.24 -7.89
N GLN A 400 -2.43 -2.48 -8.36
CA GLN A 400 -3.76 -3.10 -8.45
C GLN A 400 -4.49 -3.19 -7.10
N ALA A 401 -3.78 -3.08 -5.97
CA ALA A 401 -4.37 -3.04 -4.63
C ALA A 401 -4.88 -1.63 -4.25
N LEU A 402 -5.59 -0.95 -5.14
CA LEU A 402 -6.22 0.37 -4.96
C LEU A 402 -5.27 1.53 -4.65
N GLY A 403 -3.97 1.35 -4.78
CA GLY A 403 -2.98 2.40 -4.52
C GLY A 403 -2.70 3.23 -5.77
N VAL A 404 -2.94 4.52 -5.74
CA VAL A 404 -2.72 5.45 -6.86
C VAL A 404 -1.98 6.69 -6.39
N THR A 405 -1.07 7.24 -7.20
CA THR A 405 -0.57 8.61 -7.08
C THR A 405 -0.81 9.37 -8.37
N VAL A 406 -1.17 10.65 -8.25
CA VAL A 406 -1.42 11.53 -9.38
C VAL A 406 -0.40 12.67 -9.37
N GLY A 407 0.41 12.75 -10.43
CA GLY A 407 1.50 13.71 -10.53
C GLY A 407 2.65 13.42 -9.57
N ASP A 408 3.37 14.48 -9.13
CA ASP A 408 4.54 14.41 -8.23
C ASP A 408 4.29 15.14 -6.90
N LEU A 409 3.03 15.29 -6.50
CA LEU A 409 2.69 15.96 -5.25
C LEU A 409 3.12 15.13 -4.04
N VAL A 410 2.72 13.88 -4.04
CA VAL A 410 3.05 12.87 -3.02
C VAL A 410 3.83 11.74 -3.69
N ARG A 411 4.94 11.31 -3.05
CA ARG A 411 5.76 10.20 -3.56
C ARG A 411 5.46 8.90 -2.83
N ASP A 412 4.21 8.66 -2.62
CA ASP A 412 3.56 7.44 -2.15
C ASP A 412 2.14 7.45 -2.74
N LYS A 413 1.34 6.45 -2.41
CA LYS A 413 -0.08 6.41 -2.71
C LYS A 413 -0.81 7.63 -2.11
N ASP A 414 -1.75 8.17 -2.85
CA ASP A 414 -2.57 9.30 -2.42
C ASP A 414 -4.03 9.10 -2.86
N GLY A 415 -4.81 8.47 -2.01
CA GLY A 415 -6.22 8.19 -2.26
C GLY A 415 -7.08 9.45 -2.35
N ILE A 416 -6.65 10.56 -1.73
CA ILE A 416 -7.39 11.84 -1.74
C ILE A 416 -7.26 12.53 -3.10
N SER A 417 -6.05 12.63 -3.64
CA SER A 417 -5.84 13.21 -4.98
C SER A 417 -6.48 12.35 -6.07
N ALA A 418 -6.39 11.02 -5.93
CA ALA A 418 -7.05 10.10 -6.84
C ALA A 418 -8.58 10.25 -6.81
N ALA A 419 -9.19 10.38 -5.61
CA ALA A 419 -10.63 10.62 -5.45
C ALA A 419 -11.09 11.88 -6.18
N LEU A 420 -10.35 12.99 -6.05
CA LEU A 420 -10.67 14.22 -6.76
C LEU A 420 -10.55 14.06 -8.29
N CYS A 421 -9.50 13.39 -8.78
CA CYS A 421 -9.32 13.19 -10.22
C CYS A 421 -10.40 12.29 -10.83
N VAL A 422 -10.84 11.25 -10.10
CA VAL A 422 -11.98 10.41 -10.51
C VAL A 422 -13.28 11.23 -10.55
N ALA A 423 -13.53 12.08 -9.54
CA ALA A 423 -14.71 12.95 -9.53
C ALA A 423 -14.71 13.95 -10.69
N ASP A 424 -13.55 14.56 -11.02
CA ASP A 424 -13.41 15.45 -12.18
C ASP A 424 -13.66 14.71 -13.50
N LEU A 425 -13.10 13.52 -13.68
CA LEU A 425 -13.35 12.68 -14.86
C LEU A 425 -14.84 12.35 -14.97
N ALA A 426 -15.48 11.86 -13.90
CA ALA A 426 -16.89 11.52 -13.89
C ALA A 426 -17.79 12.70 -14.22
N ALA A 427 -17.52 13.90 -13.68
CA ALA A 427 -18.27 15.10 -13.95
C ALA A 427 -18.12 15.56 -15.41
N ARG A 428 -16.92 15.50 -15.98
CA ARG A 428 -16.68 15.83 -17.41
C ARG A 428 -17.37 14.85 -18.33
N THR A 429 -17.35 13.57 -18.00
CA THR A 429 -18.03 12.51 -18.75
C THR A 429 -19.54 12.70 -18.72
N ARG A 430 -20.12 12.98 -17.53
CA ARG A 430 -21.55 13.29 -17.37
C ARG A 430 -21.97 14.54 -18.16
N ALA A 431 -21.16 15.59 -18.16
CA ALA A 431 -21.44 16.80 -18.94
C ALA A 431 -21.51 16.56 -20.45
N GLN A 432 -20.91 15.46 -20.93
CA GLN A 432 -20.99 14.99 -22.31
C GLN A 432 -22.19 14.05 -22.54
N GLY A 433 -23.03 13.81 -21.52
CA GLY A 433 -24.15 12.86 -21.59
C GLY A 433 -23.72 11.39 -21.58
N ARG A 434 -22.53 11.10 -21.03
CA ARG A 434 -21.91 9.76 -20.95
C ARG A 434 -21.70 9.34 -19.49
N THR A 435 -21.38 8.08 -19.29
CA THR A 435 -21.03 7.49 -17.99
C THR A 435 -19.56 7.10 -17.95
N VAL A 436 -19.00 6.91 -16.77
CA VAL A 436 -17.64 6.33 -16.60
C VAL A 436 -17.58 4.92 -17.20
N GLY A 437 -18.69 4.16 -17.12
CA GLY A 437 -18.82 2.86 -17.78
C GLY A 437 -18.62 2.93 -19.30
N ASP A 438 -19.15 3.99 -19.96
CA ASP A 438 -18.94 4.20 -21.41
C ASP A 438 -17.46 4.50 -21.73
N VAL A 439 -16.73 5.16 -20.85
CA VAL A 439 -15.29 5.38 -21.04
C VAL A 439 -14.51 4.08 -20.95
N LEU A 440 -14.83 3.24 -19.96
CA LEU A 440 -14.23 1.90 -19.84
C LEU A 440 -14.55 1.02 -21.07
N ASP A 441 -15.75 1.14 -21.63
CA ASP A 441 -16.14 0.40 -22.83
C ASP A 441 -15.37 0.88 -24.08
N ASP A 442 -15.14 2.19 -24.22
CA ASP A 442 -14.28 2.74 -25.26
C ASP A 442 -12.83 2.21 -25.13
N MET A 443 -12.32 2.12 -23.90
CA MET A 443 -10.98 1.54 -23.64
C MET A 443 -10.92 0.07 -24.04
N VAL A 444 -11.96 -0.72 -23.73
CA VAL A 444 -12.05 -2.11 -24.20
C VAL A 444 -12.07 -2.16 -25.73
N GLY A 445 -12.82 -1.30 -26.39
CA GLY A 445 -12.84 -1.19 -27.85
C GLY A 445 -11.47 -0.85 -28.47
N ALA A 446 -10.73 0.06 -27.82
CA ALA A 446 -9.43 0.51 -28.31
C ALA A 446 -8.29 -0.50 -28.04
N TYR A 447 -8.25 -1.08 -26.83
CA TYR A 447 -7.11 -1.86 -26.35
C TYR A 447 -7.40 -3.35 -26.18
N GLY A 448 -8.66 -3.77 -26.11
CA GLY A 448 -9.12 -5.09 -25.68
C GLY A 448 -9.51 -5.10 -24.19
N ALA A 449 -10.30 -6.10 -23.80
CA ALA A 449 -10.61 -6.35 -22.39
C ALA A 449 -9.41 -7.01 -21.72
N HIS A 450 -8.84 -6.34 -20.71
CA HIS A 450 -7.77 -6.84 -19.87
C HIS A 450 -8.37 -7.15 -18.50
N MET A 451 -8.49 -8.42 -18.15
CA MET A 451 -9.08 -8.86 -16.89
C MET A 451 -8.02 -9.54 -16.03
N THR A 452 -7.74 -8.93 -14.88
CA THR A 452 -6.79 -9.43 -13.90
C THR A 452 -7.51 -10.10 -12.74
N LEU A 453 -6.98 -11.22 -12.27
CA LEU A 453 -7.45 -11.94 -11.08
C LEU A 453 -6.28 -12.29 -10.19
N GLY A 454 -6.49 -12.20 -8.87
CA GLY A 454 -5.54 -12.59 -7.86
C GLY A 454 -6.13 -13.60 -6.88
N ARG A 455 -5.33 -14.61 -6.49
CA ARG A 455 -5.67 -15.55 -5.41
C ARG A 455 -4.47 -15.76 -4.51
N SER A 456 -4.75 -16.01 -3.24
CA SER A 456 -3.70 -16.30 -2.24
C SER A 456 -3.98 -17.64 -1.57
N VAL A 457 -2.92 -18.37 -1.29
CA VAL A 457 -2.96 -19.59 -0.49
C VAL A 457 -2.17 -19.33 0.76
N LEU A 458 -2.82 -19.48 1.93
CA LEU A 458 -2.16 -19.44 3.23
C LEU A 458 -1.30 -20.69 3.36
N LEU A 459 -0.14 -20.54 3.94
CA LEU A 459 0.77 -21.63 4.28
C LEU A 459 0.66 -21.89 5.78
N ASP A 460 0.67 -23.16 6.17
CA ASP A 460 0.72 -23.54 7.58
C ASP A 460 2.12 -23.32 8.15
N ASP A 461 2.23 -23.20 9.48
CA ASP A 461 3.51 -23.04 10.16
C ASP A 461 4.48 -24.17 9.80
N GLY A 462 5.66 -23.80 9.32
CA GLY A 462 6.70 -24.74 8.88
C GLY A 462 6.64 -25.15 7.40
N GLU A 463 5.76 -24.51 6.59
CA GLU A 463 5.64 -24.77 5.15
C GLU A 463 6.47 -23.82 4.27
N ASP A 464 7.41 -23.08 4.82
CA ASP A 464 8.31 -22.19 4.03
C ASP A 464 9.04 -22.95 2.91
N ASP A 465 9.34 -24.23 3.13
CA ASP A 465 9.90 -25.11 2.11
C ASP A 465 8.96 -25.34 0.92
N LEU A 466 7.62 -25.23 1.09
CA LEU A 466 6.66 -25.40 0.01
C LEU A 466 6.73 -24.27 -1.02
N VAL A 467 6.99 -23.05 -0.58
CA VAL A 467 7.19 -21.91 -1.50
C VAL A 467 8.36 -22.19 -2.43
N GLN A 468 9.50 -22.57 -1.85
CA GLN A 468 10.71 -22.86 -2.65
C GLN A 468 10.47 -24.08 -3.56
N GLN A 469 9.83 -25.14 -3.05
CA GLN A 469 9.49 -26.33 -3.84
C GLN A 469 8.56 -26.00 -5.00
N ALA A 470 7.54 -25.14 -4.79
CA ALA A 470 6.62 -24.70 -5.83
C ALA A 470 7.34 -23.95 -6.95
N LEU A 471 8.19 -22.97 -6.59
CA LEU A 471 8.95 -22.17 -7.56
C LEU A 471 9.97 -23.03 -8.31
N ASP A 472 10.71 -23.91 -7.60
CA ASP A 472 11.68 -24.81 -8.23
C ASP A 472 11.00 -25.87 -9.12
N GLY A 473 9.81 -26.32 -8.72
CA GLY A 473 8.98 -27.22 -9.54
C GLY A 473 8.59 -26.58 -10.87
N LEU A 474 8.18 -25.31 -10.83
CA LEU A 474 7.83 -24.52 -12.02
C LEU A 474 9.06 -24.22 -12.90
N ARG A 475 10.24 -23.96 -12.31
CA ARG A 475 11.50 -23.79 -13.06
C ARG A 475 11.93 -25.07 -13.78
N GLN A 476 11.78 -26.22 -13.10
CA GLN A 476 12.17 -27.54 -13.66
C GLN A 476 11.17 -28.04 -14.70
N ARG A 477 9.90 -27.75 -14.54
CA ARG A 477 8.80 -28.19 -15.41
C ARG A 477 7.85 -27.03 -15.69
N PRO A 478 8.28 -26.02 -16.48
CA PRO A 478 7.43 -24.89 -16.79
C PRO A 478 6.16 -25.34 -17.52
N PRO A 479 5.05 -24.63 -17.37
CA PRO A 479 3.88 -24.82 -18.24
C PRO A 479 4.29 -24.58 -19.71
N THR A 480 3.70 -25.32 -20.62
CA THR A 480 3.95 -25.20 -22.08
C THR A 480 2.95 -24.32 -22.78
N ASP A 481 1.78 -24.19 -22.17
CA ASP A 481 0.67 -23.38 -22.68
C ASP A 481 -0.19 -22.85 -21.52
N LEU A 482 -1.02 -21.85 -21.84
CA LEU A 482 -2.06 -21.27 -20.99
C LEU A 482 -3.41 -21.45 -21.68
N GLU A 483 -4.16 -22.50 -21.33
CA GLU A 483 -5.41 -22.89 -22.01
C GLU A 483 -5.27 -23.07 -23.53
N GLY A 484 -4.17 -23.67 -23.98
CA GLY A 484 -3.90 -23.94 -25.40
C GLY A 484 -3.14 -22.81 -26.12
N GLU A 485 -2.90 -21.67 -25.47
CA GLU A 485 -2.04 -20.61 -25.99
C GLU A 485 -0.58 -20.90 -25.65
N GLU A 486 0.27 -20.95 -26.67
CA GLU A 486 1.71 -21.18 -26.48
C GLU A 486 2.36 -20.10 -25.61
N ILE A 487 3.16 -20.51 -24.64
CA ILE A 487 3.96 -19.59 -23.83
C ILE A 487 5.13 -19.09 -24.68
N VAL A 488 5.19 -17.78 -24.89
CA VAL A 488 6.25 -17.12 -25.68
C VAL A 488 7.33 -16.47 -24.84
N GLU A 489 7.06 -16.17 -23.54
CA GLU A 489 8.06 -15.62 -22.62
C GLU A 489 7.92 -16.25 -21.23
N VAL A 490 9.05 -16.53 -20.61
CA VAL A 490 9.21 -16.95 -19.22
C VAL A 490 10.12 -15.97 -18.52
N TRP A 491 9.62 -15.28 -17.52
CA TRP A 491 10.33 -14.30 -16.70
C TRP A 491 10.64 -14.92 -15.35
N ASP A 492 11.91 -15.15 -15.06
CA ASP A 492 12.40 -15.52 -13.73
C ASP A 492 13.09 -14.29 -13.10
N HIS A 493 12.33 -13.56 -12.28
CA HIS A 493 12.82 -12.34 -11.65
C HIS A 493 13.87 -12.59 -10.56
N ASP A 494 13.94 -13.82 -10.02
CA ASP A 494 14.96 -14.21 -9.06
C ASP A 494 16.30 -14.46 -9.78
N ALA A 495 16.24 -15.12 -10.93
CA ALA A 495 17.39 -15.32 -11.79
C ALA A 495 17.77 -14.05 -12.60
N GLY A 496 16.89 -13.05 -12.66
CA GLY A 496 17.11 -11.82 -13.42
C GLY A 496 17.06 -11.99 -14.93
N ILE A 497 16.34 -12.99 -15.45
CA ILE A 497 16.29 -13.30 -16.89
C ILE A 497 14.86 -13.50 -17.42
N VAL A 498 14.65 -13.07 -18.66
CA VAL A 498 13.51 -13.46 -19.48
C VAL A 498 13.99 -14.35 -20.62
N THR A 499 13.35 -15.51 -20.79
CA THR A 499 13.63 -16.46 -21.88
C THR A 499 12.43 -16.49 -22.84
N ARG A 500 12.69 -16.45 -24.17
CA ARG A 500 11.65 -16.51 -25.19
C ARG A 500 11.57 -17.89 -25.85
N SER A 501 10.45 -18.15 -26.48
CA SER A 501 10.18 -19.44 -27.16
C SER A 501 11.18 -19.76 -28.30
N ASP A 502 11.84 -18.75 -28.90
CA ASP A 502 12.89 -18.93 -29.90
C ASP A 502 14.27 -19.26 -29.27
N GLY A 503 14.36 -19.33 -27.94
CA GLY A 503 15.60 -19.61 -27.20
C GLY A 503 16.45 -18.38 -26.93
N SER A 504 16.05 -17.18 -27.35
CA SER A 504 16.69 -15.93 -26.97
C SER A 504 16.40 -15.59 -25.51
N PHE A 505 17.29 -14.82 -24.87
CA PHE A 505 17.10 -14.31 -23.52
C PHE A 505 17.61 -12.88 -23.39
N ASP A 506 17.03 -12.14 -22.44
CA ASP A 506 17.49 -10.81 -22.03
C ASP A 506 17.59 -10.76 -20.49
N GLU A 507 18.36 -9.78 -19.98
CA GLU A 507 18.41 -9.47 -18.55
C GLU A 507 17.16 -8.66 -18.14
N ILE A 508 16.66 -8.89 -16.93
CA ILE A 508 15.60 -8.11 -16.32
C ILE A 508 16.24 -6.96 -15.53
N ASP A 509 15.95 -5.73 -15.92
CA ASP A 509 16.45 -4.52 -15.24
C ASP A 509 15.57 -4.17 -14.01
N LEU A 510 15.42 -5.12 -13.10
CA LEU A 510 14.73 -4.97 -11.80
C LEU A 510 15.53 -5.72 -10.74
N PRO A 511 15.46 -5.32 -9.47
CA PRO A 511 16.05 -6.09 -8.38
C PRO A 511 15.53 -7.53 -8.34
N ALA A 512 16.40 -8.47 -7.99
CA ALA A 512 16.02 -9.88 -7.87
C ALA A 512 14.89 -10.06 -6.83
N THR A 513 13.89 -10.85 -7.19
CA THR A 513 12.74 -11.18 -6.32
C THR A 513 12.19 -12.56 -6.70
N PRO A 514 11.72 -13.38 -5.75
CA PRO A 514 11.18 -14.71 -6.03
C PRO A 514 9.80 -14.61 -6.73
N LEU A 515 9.78 -14.23 -8.01
CA LEU A 515 8.61 -14.12 -8.85
C LEU A 515 8.86 -14.82 -10.19
N LEU A 516 7.92 -15.67 -10.59
CA LEU A 516 7.86 -16.27 -11.93
C LEU A 516 6.65 -15.73 -12.69
N ARG A 517 6.85 -15.33 -13.96
CA ARG A 517 5.81 -14.87 -14.87
C ARG A 517 5.90 -15.65 -16.19
N TYR A 518 4.78 -16.16 -16.68
CA TYR A 518 4.62 -16.85 -17.95
C TYR A 518 3.66 -16.06 -18.82
N VAL A 519 4.03 -15.79 -20.06
CA VAL A 519 3.26 -14.97 -21.01
C VAL A 519 2.94 -15.77 -22.25
N GLY A 520 1.66 -15.86 -22.57
CA GLY A 520 1.13 -16.47 -23.80
C GLY A 520 1.23 -15.55 -25.02
N ALA A 521 1.14 -16.13 -26.22
CA ALA A 521 1.24 -15.41 -27.50
C ALA A 521 0.17 -14.32 -27.68
N ASP A 522 -0.98 -14.47 -27.06
CA ASP A 522 -2.10 -13.52 -27.08
C ASP A 522 -2.03 -12.42 -26.02
N GLY A 523 -1.00 -12.48 -25.14
CA GLY A 523 -0.82 -11.57 -24.01
C GLY A 523 -1.42 -12.06 -22.69
N THR A 524 -2.12 -13.20 -22.67
CA THR A 524 -2.54 -13.87 -21.43
C THR A 524 -1.29 -14.20 -20.59
N ARG A 525 -1.34 -13.94 -19.29
CA ARG A 525 -0.19 -14.21 -18.43
C ARG A 525 -0.59 -14.72 -17.05
N VAL A 526 0.28 -15.50 -16.45
CA VAL A 526 0.17 -15.97 -15.06
C VAL A 526 1.45 -15.67 -14.29
N MET A 527 1.29 -15.42 -13.01
CA MET A 527 2.41 -15.11 -12.11
C MET A 527 2.22 -15.78 -10.77
N VAL A 528 3.35 -16.11 -10.13
CA VAL A 528 3.37 -16.62 -8.75
C VAL A 528 4.54 -16.01 -8.00
N ARG A 529 4.28 -15.63 -6.75
CA ARG A 529 5.32 -15.14 -5.83
C ARG A 529 4.92 -15.37 -4.37
N PRO A 530 5.87 -15.46 -3.44
CA PRO A 530 5.56 -15.36 -2.01
C PRO A 530 5.07 -13.96 -1.64
N SER A 531 4.32 -13.87 -0.55
CA SER A 531 4.04 -12.59 0.09
C SER A 531 5.29 -12.11 0.83
N GLY A 532 5.58 -10.81 0.82
CA GLY A 532 6.71 -10.23 1.57
C GLY A 532 6.40 -9.96 3.04
N THR A 533 5.16 -10.15 3.50
CA THR A 533 4.71 -9.76 4.84
C THR A 533 3.87 -10.81 5.56
N GLU A 534 3.50 -11.88 4.89
CA GLU A 534 2.60 -12.91 5.42
C GLU A 534 3.01 -14.28 4.85
N PRO A 535 2.79 -15.40 5.56
CA PRO A 535 3.05 -16.74 5.07
C PRO A 535 2.01 -17.15 4.00
N LYS A 536 2.12 -16.56 2.81
CA LYS A 536 1.19 -16.75 1.69
C LYS A 536 1.93 -16.91 0.38
N LEU A 537 1.43 -17.77 -0.49
CA LEU A 537 1.77 -17.79 -1.91
C LEU A 537 0.68 -17.07 -2.70
N LYS A 538 1.07 -16.06 -3.48
CA LYS A 538 0.16 -15.22 -4.26
C LYS A 538 0.25 -15.61 -5.73
N PHE A 539 -0.91 -15.81 -6.33
CA PHE A 539 -1.08 -16.13 -7.75
C PHE A 539 -1.84 -15.02 -8.43
N TYR A 540 -1.45 -14.72 -9.65
CA TYR A 540 -2.10 -13.71 -10.49
C TYR A 540 -2.29 -14.27 -11.90
N ALA A 541 -3.39 -13.92 -12.54
CA ALA A 541 -3.61 -14.14 -13.96
C ALA A 541 -4.17 -12.88 -14.60
N GLU A 542 -3.82 -12.66 -15.86
CA GLU A 542 -4.46 -11.69 -16.73
C GLU A 542 -4.80 -12.38 -18.05
N ALA A 543 -6.04 -12.20 -18.51
CA ALA A 543 -6.46 -12.57 -19.86
C ALA A 543 -6.81 -11.33 -20.67
N VAL A 544 -6.48 -11.39 -21.96
CA VAL A 544 -6.72 -10.29 -22.91
C VAL A 544 -7.64 -10.79 -24.00
N GLU A 545 -8.79 -10.13 -24.17
CA GLU A 545 -9.78 -10.51 -25.19
C GLU A 545 -10.22 -9.32 -26.04
N ARG A 546 -10.51 -9.59 -27.32
CA ARG A 546 -11.06 -8.62 -28.26
C ARG A 546 -12.38 -9.15 -28.81
N HIS A 547 -13.40 -8.33 -28.65
CA HIS A 547 -14.74 -8.60 -29.17
C HIS A 547 -15.39 -7.27 -29.55
N ASP A 548 -16.31 -7.27 -30.52
CA ASP A 548 -17.02 -6.06 -30.96
C ASP A 548 -17.94 -5.51 -29.86
N ASP A 549 -18.46 -6.38 -28.98
CA ASP A 549 -19.23 -6.02 -27.80
C ASP A 549 -18.30 -5.98 -26.57
N PRO A 550 -18.09 -4.81 -25.93
CA PRO A 550 -17.21 -4.67 -24.77
C PRO A 550 -17.64 -5.52 -23.56
N ALA A 551 -18.95 -5.69 -23.33
CA ALA A 551 -19.45 -6.50 -22.22
C ALA A 551 -19.11 -7.97 -22.43
N GLU A 552 -19.27 -8.47 -23.66
CA GLU A 552 -18.91 -9.84 -24.02
C GLU A 552 -17.39 -10.05 -23.96
N ALA A 553 -16.58 -9.06 -24.41
CA ALA A 553 -15.12 -9.11 -24.28
C ALA A 553 -14.69 -9.29 -22.83
N ARG A 554 -15.25 -8.49 -21.91
CA ARG A 554 -14.97 -8.60 -20.45
C ARG A 554 -15.38 -9.95 -19.90
N ARG A 555 -16.58 -10.42 -20.21
CA ARG A 555 -17.10 -11.70 -19.74
C ARG A 555 -16.21 -12.88 -20.18
N ILE A 556 -15.75 -12.85 -21.44
CA ILE A 556 -14.85 -13.89 -21.97
C ILE A 556 -13.49 -13.82 -21.28
N ALA A 557 -12.92 -12.61 -21.15
CA ALA A 557 -11.63 -12.40 -20.53
C ALA A 557 -11.64 -12.84 -19.06
N GLU A 558 -12.67 -12.47 -18.28
CA GLU A 558 -12.83 -12.86 -16.88
C GLU A 558 -12.92 -14.38 -16.74
N GLY A 559 -13.80 -15.02 -17.49
CA GLY A 559 -13.93 -16.47 -17.45
C GLY A 559 -12.65 -17.20 -17.86
N ARG A 560 -11.87 -16.62 -18.78
CA ARG A 560 -10.57 -17.15 -19.18
C ARG A 560 -9.51 -16.96 -18.10
N ALA A 561 -9.42 -15.77 -17.53
CA ALA A 561 -8.48 -15.49 -16.44
C ALA A 561 -8.71 -16.44 -15.25
N ASP A 562 -9.98 -16.71 -14.91
CA ASP A 562 -10.36 -17.65 -13.84
C ASP A 562 -9.88 -19.08 -14.11
N ARG A 563 -10.13 -19.58 -15.32
CA ARG A 563 -9.70 -20.95 -15.69
C ARG A 563 -8.19 -21.08 -15.75
N VAL A 564 -7.51 -20.11 -16.37
CA VAL A 564 -6.03 -20.09 -16.45
C VAL A 564 -5.41 -20.03 -15.05
N LEU A 565 -5.94 -19.18 -14.16
CA LEU A 565 -5.47 -19.06 -12.78
C LEU A 565 -5.67 -20.36 -12.02
N SER A 566 -6.86 -20.98 -12.12
CA SER A 566 -7.18 -22.24 -11.44
C SER A 566 -6.27 -23.37 -11.88
N ALA A 567 -6.09 -23.56 -13.21
CA ALA A 567 -5.20 -24.57 -13.77
C ALA A 567 -3.73 -24.35 -13.36
N PHE A 568 -3.30 -23.09 -13.30
CA PHE A 568 -1.93 -22.76 -12.86
C PHE A 568 -1.70 -23.05 -11.39
N MET A 569 -2.67 -22.75 -10.53
CA MET A 569 -2.63 -23.06 -9.10
C MET A 569 -2.60 -24.57 -8.86
N GLU A 570 -3.48 -25.33 -9.50
CA GLU A 570 -3.49 -26.81 -9.42
C GLU A 570 -2.14 -27.43 -9.82
N ARG A 571 -1.51 -26.90 -10.86
CA ARG A 571 -0.19 -27.35 -11.31
C ARG A 571 0.93 -27.03 -10.31
N THR A 572 0.81 -25.91 -9.60
CA THR A 572 1.88 -25.35 -8.75
C THR A 572 1.85 -25.94 -7.34
N LEU A 573 0.66 -26.22 -6.81
CA LEU A 573 0.49 -26.67 -5.43
C LEU A 573 0.60 -28.21 -5.34
N PRO A 574 1.32 -28.73 -4.33
CA PRO A 574 1.42 -30.19 -4.13
C PRO A 574 0.06 -30.76 -3.72
N GLY A 575 -0.46 -31.70 -4.51
CA GLY A 575 -1.72 -32.42 -4.24
C GLY A 575 -2.91 -31.97 -5.08
N GLY A 576 -2.71 -31.14 -6.10
CA GLY A 576 -3.68 -30.89 -7.14
C GLY A 576 -3.76 -32.01 -8.17
#